data_6b335e33f76e74ba3b9422c88800b733
#
_entry.id   6b335e33f76e74ba3b9422c88800b733
#
_cell.length_a   1.000
_cell.length_b   1.000
_cell.length_c   1.000
_cell.angle_alpha   90.00
_cell.angle_beta   90.00
_cell.angle_gamma   90.00
#
_symmetry.space_group_name_H-M   'P 1'
#
loop_
_entity.id
_entity.type
_entity.pdbx_description
1 polymer ?
#
loop_
_entity_poly.entity_id
_entity_poly.type
_entity_poly.pdbx_seq_one_letter_code
_entity_poly.pdbx_strand_id
1 'polypeptide(L)'
;MLTRKQHELLLYIDARLNESGVSPSFEEMKEALDLKSKSGVHRLISALEERGFIRRLPNRARALEVLRMPDTKGPAVGVATTAAAPPRPANDILDLPLHGRIAAGTPIEALQGTDTLPVPAALLGPGEHYALEVAGDSMVDEGILDGDYALIRRQDTARDGEIVVALVNNEEATLKTFRREGQMIRLDPANRHYDPQRYRPEQVQIQGRLAGLLRRY
;
A
#
# COMPACT_ATOMS: atom_id res chain seq x y z
N MET A 1 -30.94 2.82 -0.76
CA MET A 1 -30.48 3.06 -2.16
C MET A 1 -30.12 4.52 -2.30
N LEU A 2 -29.03 4.84 -3.02
CA LEU A 2 -28.67 6.20 -3.38
C LEU A 2 -29.49 6.68 -4.58
N THR A 3 -29.79 7.98 -4.63
CA THR A 3 -30.34 8.59 -5.86
C THR A 3 -29.22 8.68 -6.91
N ARG A 4 -29.59 8.80 -8.19
CA ARG A 4 -28.62 8.93 -9.29
C ARG A 4 -27.59 10.05 -9.03
N LYS A 5 -28.02 11.23 -8.59
CA LYS A 5 -27.15 12.37 -8.30
C LYS A 5 -26.27 12.16 -7.06
N GLN A 6 -26.74 11.43 -6.06
CA GLN A 6 -25.91 11.04 -4.92
C GLN A 6 -24.81 10.04 -5.34
N HIS A 7 -25.13 9.11 -6.21
CA HIS A 7 -24.18 8.15 -6.76
C HIS A 7 -23.13 8.84 -7.64
N GLU A 8 -23.54 9.73 -8.55
CA GLU A 8 -22.63 10.51 -9.39
C GLU A 8 -21.68 11.37 -8.55
N LEU A 9 -22.18 12.02 -7.49
CA LEU A 9 -21.34 12.83 -6.58
C LEU A 9 -20.33 11.98 -5.83
N LEU A 10 -20.74 10.84 -5.33
CA LEU A 10 -19.86 9.94 -4.58
C LEU A 10 -18.72 9.42 -5.45
N LEU A 11 -19.00 8.99 -6.69
CA LEU A 11 -17.99 8.58 -7.66
C LEU A 11 -17.02 9.70 -8.00
N TYR A 12 -17.52 10.92 -8.19
CA TYR A 12 -16.66 12.08 -8.49
C TYR A 12 -15.73 12.43 -7.33
N ILE A 13 -16.23 12.41 -6.08
CA ILE A 13 -15.41 12.65 -4.89
C ILE A 13 -14.32 11.58 -4.77
N ASP A 14 -14.68 10.32 -4.95
CA ASP A 14 -13.75 9.19 -4.88
C ASP A 14 -12.65 9.27 -5.94
N ALA A 15 -13.01 9.54 -7.19
CA ALA A 15 -12.05 9.71 -8.28
C ALA A 15 -11.05 10.83 -8.01
N ARG A 16 -11.51 11.99 -7.52
CA ARG A 16 -10.62 13.14 -7.21
C ARG A 16 -9.72 12.88 -6.02
N LEU A 17 -10.21 12.18 -5.00
CA LEU A 17 -9.39 11.78 -3.85
C LEU A 17 -8.28 10.80 -4.28
N ASN A 18 -8.58 9.88 -5.20
CA ASN A 18 -7.59 8.93 -5.72
C ASN A 18 -6.55 9.59 -6.64
N GLU A 19 -6.93 10.61 -7.44
CA GLU A 19 -6.03 11.32 -8.34
C GLU A 19 -5.10 12.32 -7.63
N SER A 20 -5.66 13.15 -6.76
CA SER A 20 -4.96 14.30 -6.20
C SER A 20 -4.73 14.22 -4.69
N GLY A 21 -5.34 13.24 -4.01
CA GLY A 21 -5.31 13.13 -2.54
C GLY A 21 -6.09 14.24 -1.82
N VAL A 22 -6.78 15.11 -2.57
CA VAL A 22 -7.51 16.26 -2.03
C VAL A 22 -8.97 16.19 -2.46
N SER A 23 -9.88 16.40 -1.51
CA SER A 23 -11.31 16.44 -1.79
C SER A 23 -11.66 17.64 -2.71
N PRO A 24 -12.51 17.42 -3.73
CA PRO A 24 -12.95 18.50 -4.61
C PRO A 24 -13.71 19.60 -3.85
N SER A 25 -13.63 20.83 -4.36
CA SER A 25 -14.37 21.98 -3.83
C SER A 25 -15.87 21.87 -4.18
N PHE A 26 -16.71 22.61 -3.44
CA PHE A 26 -18.14 22.69 -3.75
C PHE A 26 -18.43 23.27 -5.15
N GLU A 27 -17.53 24.09 -5.69
CA GLU A 27 -17.64 24.61 -7.05
C GLU A 27 -17.39 23.52 -8.08
N GLU A 28 -16.28 22.79 -7.93
CA GLU A 28 -15.94 21.67 -8.80
C GLU A 28 -17.03 20.58 -8.78
N MET A 29 -17.58 20.27 -7.60
CA MET A 29 -18.69 19.32 -7.47
C MET A 29 -19.97 19.82 -8.15
N LYS A 30 -20.25 21.13 -8.04
CA LYS A 30 -21.39 21.77 -8.70
C LYS A 30 -21.28 21.66 -10.22
N GLU A 31 -20.11 21.97 -10.76
CA GLU A 31 -19.84 21.91 -12.20
C GLU A 31 -19.88 20.47 -12.72
N ALA A 32 -19.23 19.55 -12.04
CA ALA A 32 -19.19 18.14 -12.44
C ALA A 32 -20.56 17.46 -12.47
N LEU A 33 -21.51 17.91 -11.61
CA LEU A 33 -22.86 17.34 -11.55
C LEU A 33 -23.91 18.19 -12.29
N ASP A 34 -23.50 19.26 -12.95
CA ASP A 34 -24.38 20.22 -13.60
C ASP A 34 -25.51 20.70 -12.67
N LEU A 35 -25.14 21.18 -11.48
CA LEU A 35 -26.07 21.69 -10.48
C LEU A 35 -26.15 23.22 -10.53
N LYS A 36 -27.35 23.75 -10.38
CA LYS A 36 -27.60 25.19 -10.44
C LYS A 36 -27.05 25.97 -9.24
N SER A 37 -26.82 25.31 -8.10
CA SER A 37 -26.38 25.99 -6.87
C SER A 37 -25.52 25.10 -5.97
N LYS A 38 -24.64 25.75 -5.19
CA LYS A 38 -23.83 25.12 -4.12
C LYS A 38 -24.70 24.48 -3.02
N SER A 39 -25.91 25.01 -2.80
CA SER A 39 -26.88 24.46 -1.84
C SER A 39 -27.36 23.06 -2.25
N GLY A 40 -27.40 22.77 -3.56
CA GLY A 40 -27.68 21.44 -4.09
C GLY A 40 -26.58 20.43 -3.72
N VAL A 41 -25.33 20.83 -3.90
CA VAL A 41 -24.16 20.02 -3.50
C VAL A 41 -24.19 19.76 -1.99
N HIS A 42 -24.45 20.80 -1.19
CA HIS A 42 -24.49 20.67 0.28
C HIS A 42 -25.52 19.64 0.74
N ARG A 43 -26.74 19.67 0.15
CA ARG A 43 -27.80 18.68 0.46
C ARG A 43 -27.38 17.26 0.08
N LEU A 44 -26.72 17.08 -1.08
CA LEU A 44 -26.25 15.76 -1.50
C LEU A 44 -25.15 15.22 -0.57
N ILE A 45 -24.20 16.06 -0.16
CA ILE A 45 -23.14 15.72 0.79
C ILE A 45 -23.74 15.34 2.15
N SER A 46 -24.65 16.14 2.70
CA SER A 46 -25.30 15.84 3.99
C SER A 46 -26.08 14.52 3.92
N ALA A 47 -26.79 14.25 2.85
CA ALA A 47 -27.51 12.99 2.67
C ALA A 47 -26.57 11.77 2.49
N LEU A 48 -25.39 11.95 1.90
CA LEU A 48 -24.37 10.89 1.82
C LEU A 48 -23.71 10.65 3.20
N GLU A 49 -23.49 11.72 3.97
CA GLU A 49 -22.95 11.66 5.33
C GLU A 49 -23.92 10.96 6.29
N GLU A 50 -25.22 11.35 6.31
CA GLU A 50 -26.27 10.71 7.11
C GLU A 50 -26.43 9.21 6.81
N ARG A 51 -26.17 8.80 5.56
CA ARG A 51 -26.25 7.41 5.12
C ARG A 51 -24.93 6.65 5.30
N GLY A 52 -23.89 7.28 5.85
CA GLY A 52 -22.59 6.66 6.13
C GLY A 52 -21.76 6.34 4.89
N PHE A 53 -21.97 7.04 3.76
CA PHE A 53 -21.13 6.88 2.57
C PHE A 53 -19.91 7.78 2.58
N ILE A 54 -20.00 8.96 3.23
CA ILE A 54 -18.90 9.90 3.40
C ILE A 54 -18.85 10.41 4.85
N ARG A 55 -17.71 10.95 5.25
CA ARG A 55 -17.51 11.61 6.55
C ARG A 55 -16.73 12.90 6.36
N ARG A 56 -17.08 13.95 7.10
CA ARG A 56 -16.29 15.18 7.19
C ARG A 56 -15.25 15.03 8.28
N LEU A 57 -13.99 15.33 7.94
CA LEU A 57 -12.92 15.31 8.91
C LEU A 57 -12.87 16.66 9.65
N PRO A 58 -12.88 16.68 11.00
CA PRO A 58 -12.77 17.88 11.79
C PRO A 58 -11.38 18.54 11.59
N ASN A 59 -11.33 19.87 11.66
CA ASN A 59 -10.11 20.70 11.60
C ASN A 59 -9.36 20.74 10.25
N ARG A 60 -9.97 20.29 9.15
CA ARG A 60 -9.44 20.53 7.80
C ARG A 60 -10.52 21.09 6.91
N ALA A 61 -10.32 22.30 6.39
CA ALA A 61 -11.21 22.86 5.39
C ALA A 61 -11.24 21.93 4.16
N ARG A 62 -12.42 21.45 3.78
CA ARG A 62 -12.69 20.58 2.60
C ARG A 62 -12.27 19.12 2.73
N ALA A 63 -12.05 18.58 3.90
CA ALA A 63 -11.71 17.16 4.02
C ALA A 63 -12.97 16.29 4.09
N LEU A 64 -13.30 15.64 2.99
CA LEU A 64 -14.28 14.56 2.90
C LEU A 64 -13.52 13.24 2.79
N GLU A 65 -14.01 12.24 3.49
CA GLU A 65 -13.56 10.86 3.42
C GLU A 65 -14.69 10.00 2.89
N VAL A 66 -14.43 9.17 1.89
CA VAL A 66 -15.40 8.18 1.39
C VAL A 66 -15.29 6.93 2.24
N LEU A 67 -16.37 6.60 2.97
CA LEU A 67 -16.42 5.45 3.87
C LEU A 67 -16.92 4.18 3.17
N ARG A 68 -17.78 4.33 2.14
CA ARG A 68 -18.46 3.21 1.50
C ARG A 68 -18.88 3.56 0.09
N MET A 69 -18.68 2.63 -0.86
CA MET A 69 -19.22 2.73 -2.22
C MET A 69 -20.51 1.92 -2.35
N PRO A 70 -21.48 2.33 -3.17
CA PRO A 70 -22.69 1.56 -3.41
C PRO A 70 -22.39 0.34 -4.29
N ASP A 71 -22.99 -0.82 -3.96
CA ASP A 71 -22.92 -2.03 -4.77
C ASP A 71 -23.59 -1.80 -6.13
N THR A 72 -22.82 -1.66 -7.18
CA THR A 72 -23.31 -1.66 -8.56
C THR A 72 -23.51 -3.09 -9.05
N LYS A 73 -24.72 -3.64 -8.94
CA LYS A 73 -25.13 -4.80 -9.74
C LYS A 73 -25.50 -4.33 -11.15
N GLY A 74 -24.55 -4.39 -12.06
CA GLY A 74 -24.74 -4.30 -13.52
C GLY A 74 -23.81 -5.32 -14.19
N PRO A 75 -24.12 -5.84 -15.42
CA PRO A 75 -23.44 -7.02 -15.98
C PRO A 75 -21.95 -6.76 -16.18
N ALA A 76 -21.14 -7.71 -15.70
CA ALA A 76 -19.71 -7.72 -15.71
C ALA A 76 -19.15 -7.72 -17.14
N VAL A 77 -18.34 -6.70 -17.44
CA VAL A 77 -17.24 -6.84 -18.40
C VAL A 77 -15.97 -6.80 -17.55
N GLY A 78 -15.25 -7.92 -17.56
CA GLY A 78 -14.15 -8.15 -16.67
C GLY A 78 -12.96 -7.19 -16.91
N VAL A 79 -12.70 -6.39 -15.91
CA VAL A 79 -11.37 -5.87 -15.60
C VAL A 79 -11.19 -6.16 -14.11
N ALA A 80 -10.27 -7.01 -13.77
CA ALA A 80 -9.92 -7.34 -12.41
C ALA A 80 -9.29 -6.09 -11.74
N THR A 81 -10.14 -5.25 -11.14
CA THR A 81 -9.72 -4.27 -10.16
C THR A 81 -9.65 -5.01 -8.83
N THR A 82 -8.45 -5.23 -8.35
CA THR A 82 -8.16 -5.66 -6.98
C THR A 82 -8.96 -4.78 -6.03
N ALA A 83 -9.99 -5.36 -5.41
CA ALA A 83 -10.79 -4.69 -4.40
C ALA A 83 -9.87 -4.28 -3.24
N ALA A 84 -9.73 -2.96 -3.02
CA ALA A 84 -9.18 -2.47 -1.77
C ALA A 84 -10.08 -2.97 -0.63
N ALA A 85 -9.52 -3.77 0.25
CA ALA A 85 -10.21 -4.26 1.43
C ALA A 85 -10.73 -3.07 2.27
N PRO A 86 -11.89 -3.18 2.93
CA PRO A 86 -12.40 -2.14 3.81
C PRO A 86 -11.36 -1.78 4.88
N PRO A 87 -11.31 -0.51 5.35
CA PRO A 87 -10.41 -0.13 6.43
C PRO A 87 -10.74 -1.01 7.64
N ARG A 88 -9.76 -1.82 8.04
CA ARG A 88 -9.87 -2.73 9.17
C ARG A 88 -9.85 -1.90 10.45
N PRO A 89 -10.65 -2.25 11.47
CA PRO A 89 -10.57 -1.59 12.77
C PRO A 89 -9.13 -1.66 13.30
N ALA A 90 -8.67 -0.58 13.92
CA ALA A 90 -7.29 -0.41 14.39
C ALA A 90 -6.81 -1.47 15.40
N ASN A 91 -7.71 -2.32 15.87
CA ASN A 91 -7.44 -3.39 16.85
C ASN A 91 -7.40 -4.80 16.23
N ASP A 92 -7.59 -4.94 14.90
CA ASP A 92 -7.50 -6.25 14.28
C ASP A 92 -6.03 -6.68 14.20
N ILE A 93 -5.76 -7.86 14.73
CA ILE A 93 -4.47 -8.55 14.57
C ILE A 93 -4.59 -9.43 13.33
N LEU A 94 -3.61 -9.33 12.45
CA LEU A 94 -3.49 -10.17 11.27
C LEU A 94 -2.29 -11.10 11.43
N ASP A 95 -2.52 -12.37 11.19
CA ASP A 95 -1.44 -13.34 11.13
C ASP A 95 -0.80 -13.29 9.74
N LEU A 96 0.38 -12.68 9.65
CA LEU A 96 1.16 -12.65 8.41
C LEU A 96 1.97 -13.93 8.26
N PRO A 97 2.00 -14.53 7.05
CA PRO A 97 2.92 -15.62 6.78
C PRO A 97 4.35 -15.17 7.08
N LEU A 98 5.06 -15.92 7.91
CA LEU A 98 6.49 -15.70 8.19
C LEU A 98 7.30 -16.55 7.23
N HIS A 99 7.86 -15.91 6.21
CA HIS A 99 8.75 -16.54 5.26
C HIS A 99 10.18 -16.50 5.79
N GLY A 100 10.51 -17.42 6.66
CA GLY A 100 11.87 -17.71 7.14
C GLY A 100 12.82 -16.52 7.33
N ARG A 101 14.10 -16.83 7.39
CA ARG A 101 15.18 -15.86 7.56
C ARG A 101 15.79 -15.51 6.20
N ILE A 102 15.79 -14.23 5.84
CA ILE A 102 16.54 -13.78 4.65
C ILE A 102 18.03 -13.81 5.00
N ALA A 103 18.69 -14.88 4.57
CA ALA A 103 20.15 -14.94 4.52
C ALA A 103 20.55 -15.18 3.06
N ALA A 104 21.69 -14.64 2.65
CA ALA A 104 22.26 -14.90 1.33
C ALA A 104 22.24 -16.41 0.99
N GLY A 105 21.63 -16.78 -0.13
CA GLY A 105 21.68 -18.14 -0.68
C GLY A 105 20.46 -19.03 -0.52
N THR A 106 19.30 -18.53 -0.05
CA THR A 106 18.09 -19.35 0.05
C THR A 106 16.90 -18.72 -0.72
N PRO A 107 16.29 -19.41 -1.70
CA PRO A 107 15.11 -18.93 -2.41
C PRO A 107 13.92 -18.74 -1.44
N ILE A 108 13.14 -17.67 -1.62
CA ILE A 108 11.97 -17.36 -0.77
C ILE A 108 10.92 -18.48 -0.80
N GLU A 109 10.78 -19.19 -1.93
CA GLU A 109 9.85 -20.30 -2.08
C GLU A 109 10.19 -21.51 -1.19
N ALA A 110 11.48 -21.68 -0.82
CA ALA A 110 11.92 -22.70 0.13
C ALA A 110 11.65 -22.31 1.60
N LEU A 111 11.24 -21.07 1.85
CA LEU A 111 11.02 -20.48 3.16
C LEU A 111 9.54 -20.46 3.58
N GLN A 112 8.65 -21.16 2.88
CA GLN A 112 7.25 -21.33 3.26
C GLN A 112 7.14 -22.16 4.55
N GLY A 113 7.47 -21.50 5.67
CA GLY A 113 7.16 -22.02 6.99
C GLY A 113 5.65 -21.97 7.27
N THR A 114 5.18 -22.85 8.13
CA THR A 114 3.81 -22.81 8.69
C THR A 114 3.65 -21.72 9.75
N ASP A 115 4.71 -20.98 10.05
CA ASP A 115 4.75 -19.99 11.10
C ASP A 115 4.07 -18.69 10.64
N THR A 116 3.41 -18.04 11.56
CA THR A 116 2.78 -16.74 11.34
C THR A 116 3.26 -15.72 12.36
N LEU A 117 3.28 -14.45 11.97
CA LEU A 117 3.57 -13.32 12.83
C LEU A 117 2.30 -12.52 13.05
N PRO A 118 1.79 -12.41 14.30
CA PRO A 118 0.64 -11.56 14.60
C PRO A 118 1.05 -10.08 14.54
N VAL A 119 0.40 -9.31 13.65
CA VAL A 119 0.72 -7.89 13.40
C VAL A 119 -0.57 -7.06 13.47
N PRO A 120 -0.56 -5.92 14.18
CA PRO A 120 -1.68 -4.99 14.14
C PRO A 120 -1.98 -4.53 12.72
N ALA A 121 -3.23 -4.66 12.26
CA ALA A 121 -3.65 -4.28 10.91
C ALA A 121 -3.37 -2.80 10.59
N ALA A 122 -3.33 -1.95 11.61
CA ALA A 122 -3.02 -0.52 11.49
C ALA A 122 -1.59 -0.23 10.97
N LEU A 123 -0.65 -1.17 11.11
CA LEU A 123 0.71 -1.06 10.59
C LEU A 123 0.82 -1.45 9.12
N LEU A 124 -0.24 -2.04 8.58
CA LEU A 124 -0.26 -2.57 7.22
C LEU A 124 -1.13 -1.67 6.35
N GLY A 125 -0.60 -1.27 5.21
CA GLY A 125 -1.37 -0.60 4.16
C GLY A 125 -2.26 -1.57 3.38
N PRO A 126 -2.94 -1.10 2.31
CA PRO A 126 -3.71 -1.98 1.44
C PRO A 126 -2.79 -2.93 0.67
N GLY A 127 -3.26 -4.15 0.40
CA GLY A 127 -2.57 -5.18 -0.37
C GLY A 127 -2.18 -6.40 0.47
N GLU A 128 -1.52 -7.34 -0.18
CA GLU A 128 -1.01 -8.57 0.43
C GLU A 128 0.32 -8.29 1.13
N HIS A 129 0.48 -8.83 2.35
CA HIS A 129 1.69 -8.66 3.15
C HIS A 129 2.20 -10.01 3.66
N TYR A 130 3.50 -10.07 3.87
CA TYR A 130 4.18 -11.16 4.55
C TYR A 130 5.28 -10.61 5.44
N ALA A 131 5.79 -11.43 6.35
CA ALA A 131 6.88 -11.08 7.24
C ALA A 131 8.13 -11.88 6.90
N LEU A 132 9.30 -11.29 7.14
CA LEU A 132 10.61 -11.91 7.00
C LEU A 132 11.45 -11.60 8.23
N GLU A 133 12.19 -12.57 8.74
CA GLU A 133 13.23 -12.32 9.73
C GLU A 133 14.50 -11.84 9.03
N VAL A 134 15.00 -10.68 9.45
CA VAL A 134 16.23 -10.08 8.90
C VAL A 134 17.44 -10.80 9.44
N ALA A 135 18.35 -11.19 8.56
CA ALA A 135 19.64 -11.75 8.93
C ALA A 135 20.78 -10.86 8.45
N GLY A 136 21.70 -10.56 9.35
CA GLY A 136 22.89 -9.75 9.06
C GLY A 136 22.69 -8.25 9.29
N ASP A 137 23.70 -7.49 8.92
CA ASP A 137 23.87 -6.08 9.28
C ASP A 137 23.93 -5.13 8.08
N SER A 138 23.59 -5.62 6.89
CA SER A 138 23.73 -4.84 5.66
C SER A 138 22.81 -3.60 5.55
N MET A 139 21.86 -3.44 6.48
CA MET A 139 20.86 -2.35 6.49
C MET A 139 20.83 -1.58 7.83
N VAL A 140 21.88 -1.65 8.61
CA VAL A 140 21.94 -1.07 9.97
C VAL A 140 21.83 0.45 9.99
N ASP A 141 22.33 1.14 8.96
CA ASP A 141 22.29 2.60 8.87
C ASP A 141 20.84 3.11 8.60
N GLU A 142 19.94 2.25 8.12
CA GLU A 142 18.47 2.48 8.04
C GLU A 142 17.74 1.99 9.31
N GLY A 143 18.47 1.59 10.34
CA GLY A 143 17.91 1.12 11.61
C GLY A 143 17.35 -0.30 11.57
N ILE A 144 17.61 -1.06 10.51
CA ILE A 144 17.19 -2.46 10.35
C ILE A 144 18.31 -3.36 10.86
N LEU A 145 18.05 -4.12 11.92
CA LEU A 145 19.04 -4.94 12.61
C LEU A 145 18.80 -6.44 12.42
N ASP A 146 19.82 -7.22 12.68
CA ASP A 146 19.70 -8.68 12.73
C ASP A 146 18.65 -9.12 13.75
N GLY A 147 17.75 -10.03 13.36
CA GLY A 147 16.62 -10.51 14.16
C GLY A 147 15.37 -9.63 14.12
N ASP A 148 15.36 -8.52 13.38
CA ASP A 148 14.15 -7.75 13.14
C ASP A 148 13.18 -8.53 12.25
N TYR A 149 11.88 -8.26 12.39
CA TYR A 149 10.86 -8.73 11.47
C TYR A 149 10.51 -7.61 10.49
N ALA A 150 10.88 -7.79 9.23
CA ALA A 150 10.51 -6.89 8.14
C ALA A 150 9.10 -7.25 7.65
N LEU A 151 8.17 -6.28 7.71
CA LEU A 151 6.83 -6.39 7.14
C LEU A 151 6.89 -5.95 5.69
N ILE A 152 6.63 -6.87 4.77
CA ILE A 152 6.81 -6.66 3.34
C ILE A 152 5.44 -6.63 2.66
N ARG A 153 5.18 -5.56 1.91
CA ARG A 153 4.05 -5.51 0.99
C ARG A 153 4.44 -6.16 -0.32
N ARG A 154 3.69 -7.18 -0.73
CA ARG A 154 3.93 -7.90 -2.00
C ARG A 154 3.71 -6.98 -3.20
N GLN A 155 4.70 -6.87 -4.04
CA GLN A 155 4.67 -6.16 -5.33
C GLN A 155 5.85 -6.59 -6.19
N ASP A 156 5.73 -6.45 -7.51
CA ASP A 156 6.73 -6.83 -8.51
C ASP A 156 7.52 -5.65 -9.09
N THR A 157 7.22 -4.43 -8.64
CA THR A 157 7.85 -3.19 -9.08
C THR A 157 8.36 -2.37 -7.91
N ALA A 158 9.38 -1.53 -8.14
CA ALA A 158 9.93 -0.64 -7.13
C ALA A 158 10.26 0.73 -7.72
N ARG A 159 10.26 1.73 -6.85
CA ARG A 159 10.72 3.09 -7.13
C ARG A 159 12.09 3.33 -6.52
N ASP A 160 12.84 4.27 -7.10
CA ASP A 160 14.13 4.67 -6.55
C ASP A 160 14.01 5.14 -5.09
N GLY A 161 14.86 4.57 -4.24
CA GLY A 161 14.91 4.87 -2.82
C GLY A 161 14.00 3.99 -1.96
N GLU A 162 13.17 3.12 -2.54
CA GLU A 162 12.40 2.16 -1.73
C GLU A 162 13.30 1.02 -1.24
N ILE A 163 13.10 0.60 0.01
CA ILE A 163 13.73 -0.61 0.56
C ILE A 163 12.88 -1.80 0.10
N VAL A 164 13.51 -2.74 -0.59
CA VAL A 164 12.84 -3.86 -1.24
C VAL A 164 13.44 -5.20 -0.85
N VAL A 165 12.63 -6.23 -0.91
CA VAL A 165 13.09 -7.61 -1.00
C VAL A 165 13.26 -7.93 -2.48
N ALA A 166 14.48 -8.21 -2.88
CA ALA A 166 14.84 -8.58 -4.24
C ALA A 166 15.39 -10.01 -4.26
N LEU A 167 14.90 -10.81 -5.20
CA LEU A 167 15.45 -12.11 -5.54
C LEU A 167 16.46 -11.90 -6.68
N VAL A 168 17.71 -12.22 -6.43
CA VAL A 168 18.82 -12.06 -7.38
C VAL A 168 19.16 -13.41 -7.99
N ASN A 169 19.26 -13.46 -9.32
CA ASN A 169 19.55 -14.67 -10.13
C ASN A 169 18.64 -15.87 -9.81
N ASN A 170 17.42 -15.65 -9.30
CA ASN A 170 16.51 -16.68 -8.79
C ASN A 170 17.08 -17.55 -7.65
N GLU A 171 18.14 -17.11 -6.97
CA GLU A 171 18.84 -17.91 -5.97
C GLU A 171 18.88 -17.20 -4.61
N GLU A 172 19.13 -15.90 -4.59
CA GLU A 172 19.40 -15.15 -3.36
C GLU A 172 18.37 -14.07 -3.12
N ALA A 173 17.65 -14.16 -2.01
CA ALA A 173 16.78 -13.08 -1.52
C ALA A 173 17.60 -12.10 -0.66
N THR A 174 17.44 -10.80 -0.92
CA THR A 174 18.16 -9.75 -0.18
C THR A 174 17.27 -8.54 0.08
N LEU A 175 17.49 -7.86 1.23
CA LEU A 175 16.85 -6.61 1.59
C LEU A 175 17.83 -5.46 1.32
N LYS A 176 17.50 -4.56 0.40
CA LYS A 176 18.36 -3.45 -0.02
C LYS A 176 17.54 -2.25 -0.45
N THR A 177 18.17 -1.09 -0.54
CA THR A 177 17.58 0.08 -1.18
C THR A 177 17.71 -0.03 -2.69
N PHE A 178 16.57 0.03 -3.37
CA PHE A 178 16.47 -0.08 -4.82
C PHE A 178 16.79 1.25 -5.50
N ARG A 179 17.59 1.20 -6.56
CA ARG A 179 17.83 2.33 -7.48
C ARG A 179 17.94 1.86 -8.92
N ARG A 180 17.50 2.70 -9.85
CA ARG A 180 17.75 2.53 -11.28
C ARG A 180 18.95 3.37 -11.69
N GLU A 181 19.94 2.74 -12.28
CA GLU A 181 21.15 3.40 -12.78
C GLU A 181 21.28 3.13 -14.31
N GLY A 182 20.59 3.97 -15.08
CA GLY A 182 20.48 3.75 -16.54
C GLY A 182 19.72 2.47 -16.88
N GLN A 183 20.42 1.52 -17.51
CA GLN A 183 19.87 0.19 -17.84
C GLN A 183 20.14 -0.88 -16.76
N MET A 184 20.75 -0.50 -15.65
CA MET A 184 21.09 -1.40 -14.55
C MET A 184 20.20 -1.14 -13.35
N ILE A 185 20.00 -2.18 -12.55
CA ILE A 185 19.43 -2.09 -11.20
C ILE A 185 20.60 -2.07 -10.23
N ARG A 186 20.60 -1.09 -9.34
CA ARG A 186 21.54 -1.01 -8.24
C ARG A 186 20.79 -1.29 -6.93
N LEU A 187 21.32 -2.20 -6.16
CA LEU A 187 20.87 -2.55 -4.82
C LEU A 187 21.87 -2.02 -3.81
N ASP A 188 21.48 -0.98 -3.09
CA ASP A 188 22.36 -0.30 -2.13
C ASP A 188 22.18 -0.90 -0.73
N PRO A 189 23.26 -1.37 -0.09
CA PRO A 189 23.24 -1.64 1.34
C PRO A 189 23.18 -0.31 2.12
N ALA A 190 22.63 -0.35 3.31
CA ALA A 190 22.71 0.74 4.28
C ALA A 190 23.70 0.37 5.39
N ASN A 191 24.92 0.10 5.01
CA ASN A 191 26.06 -0.14 5.87
C ASN A 191 27.35 0.09 5.06
N ARG A 192 28.20 0.98 5.55
CA ARG A 192 29.47 1.38 4.90
C ARG A 192 30.48 0.26 4.67
N HIS A 193 30.27 -0.91 5.29
CA HIS A 193 31.14 -2.08 5.12
C HIS A 193 30.78 -2.93 3.90
N TYR A 194 29.70 -2.58 3.21
CA TYR A 194 29.21 -3.29 2.02
C TYR A 194 29.15 -2.37 0.84
N ASP A 195 29.55 -2.84 -0.32
CA ASP A 195 29.49 -2.09 -1.58
C ASP A 195 28.11 -2.26 -2.26
N PRO A 196 27.62 -1.21 -2.96
CA PRO A 196 26.45 -1.31 -3.81
C PRO A 196 26.63 -2.35 -4.92
N GLN A 197 25.63 -3.19 -5.11
CA GLN A 197 25.63 -4.25 -6.11
C GLN A 197 24.82 -3.83 -7.34
N ARG A 198 25.35 -4.11 -8.53
CA ARG A 198 24.72 -3.77 -9.81
C ARG A 198 24.37 -5.01 -10.59
N TYR A 199 23.16 -5.07 -11.09
CA TYR A 199 22.61 -6.19 -11.83
C TYR A 199 21.91 -5.73 -13.09
N ARG A 200 21.74 -6.62 -14.06
CA ARG A 200 20.83 -6.40 -15.17
C ARG A 200 19.39 -6.61 -14.71
N PRO A 201 18.39 -5.95 -15.34
CA PRO A 201 16.99 -6.10 -14.91
C PRO A 201 16.49 -7.55 -14.89
N GLU A 202 16.96 -8.38 -15.78
CA GLU A 202 16.59 -9.80 -15.87
C GLU A 202 17.15 -10.66 -14.73
N GLN A 203 18.13 -10.15 -13.98
CA GLN A 203 18.74 -10.84 -12.84
C GLN A 203 18.05 -10.53 -11.50
N VAL A 204 17.15 -9.53 -11.48
CA VAL A 204 16.53 -9.06 -10.25
C VAL A 204 15.02 -9.12 -10.35
N GLN A 205 14.39 -9.87 -9.45
CA GLN A 205 12.94 -9.89 -9.29
C GLN A 205 12.56 -9.23 -7.98
N ILE A 206 11.75 -8.19 -8.04
CA ILE A 206 11.21 -7.55 -6.84
C ILE A 206 10.11 -8.45 -6.28
N GLN A 207 10.24 -8.82 -5.03
CA GLN A 207 9.26 -9.66 -4.30
C GLN A 207 8.32 -8.83 -3.43
N GLY A 208 8.73 -7.61 -3.11
CA GLY A 208 7.95 -6.66 -2.34
C GLY A 208 8.78 -5.50 -1.82
N ARG A 209 8.11 -4.56 -1.18
CA ARG A 209 8.74 -3.41 -0.52
C ARG A 209 8.51 -3.44 0.98
N LEU A 210 9.43 -2.86 1.72
CA LEU A 210 9.31 -2.68 3.16
C LEU A 210 8.10 -1.77 3.47
N ALA A 211 7.20 -2.24 4.31
CA ALA A 211 6.04 -1.50 4.82
C ALA A 211 6.23 -1.10 6.28
N GLY A 212 6.97 -1.86 7.06
CA GLY A 212 7.25 -1.60 8.46
C GLY A 212 8.24 -2.59 9.05
N LEU A 213 8.61 -2.37 10.31
CA LEU A 213 9.50 -3.23 11.09
C LEU A 213 8.87 -3.54 12.45
N LEU A 214 9.09 -4.76 12.93
CA LEU A 214 8.82 -5.16 14.30
C LEU A 214 10.11 -5.68 14.92
N ARG A 215 10.39 -5.27 16.15
CA ARG A 215 11.54 -5.72 16.93
C ARG A 215 11.09 -6.23 18.29
N ARG A 216 11.63 -7.36 18.67
CA ARG A 216 11.53 -7.90 20.04
C ARG A 216 12.78 -7.51 20.82
N TYR A 217 12.59 -7.08 22.06
CA TYR A 217 13.66 -6.80 23.02
C TYR A 217 13.69 -7.87 24.10
#